data_a5c6afee868d585196d319e2d03374ad
#
_entry.id   a5c6afee868d585196d319e2d03374ad
#
_cell.length_a   1.000
_cell.length_b   1.000
_cell.length_c   1.000
_cell.angle_alpha   90.00
_cell.angle_beta   90.00
_cell.angle_gamma   90.00
#
_symmetry.space_group_name_H-M   'P 1'
#
loop_
_entity.id
_entity.type
_entity.pdbx_description
1 polymer ?
#
loop_
_entity_poly.entity_id
_entity_poly.type
_entity_poly.pdbx_seq_one_letter_code
_entity_poly.pdbx_strand_id
1 'polypeptide(L)'
;MSAVQKSYRKNILREMKGNASRMVSLFGIVALGVMMLTGLMSIAPSMRSAAQKYYVQQNVFDLRVLSTLGLSDQDIAAIAATPGVEAVMPVKTLDLEANWQGQEERIVVQLQALQQDPAADTDANMNRLVLRSGRMPQAANECVVHVMGYQAEITEGTVLTLPEDTEGTKHKEYTVVGLV
;
A
#
# COMPACT_ATOMS: atom_id res chain seq x y z
N MET A 1 -39.74 -24.54 40.88
CA MET A 1 -39.76 -25.19 39.55
C MET A 1 -40.56 -26.47 39.68
N SER A 2 -41.74 -26.60 39.00
CA SER A 2 -42.64 -27.73 39.15
C SER A 2 -42.04 -29.03 38.59
N ALA A 3 -42.42 -30.17 39.16
CA ALA A 3 -41.94 -31.51 38.74
C ALA A 3 -42.18 -31.78 37.23
N VAL A 4 -43.21 -31.19 36.66
CA VAL A 4 -43.56 -31.21 35.24
C VAL A 4 -42.48 -30.56 34.35
N GLN A 5 -41.91 -29.43 34.78
CA GLN A 5 -40.82 -28.76 34.05
C GLN A 5 -39.52 -29.61 34.03
N LYS A 6 -39.25 -30.33 35.10
CA LYS A 6 -38.08 -31.20 35.20
C LYS A 6 -38.16 -32.40 34.27
N SER A 7 -39.35 -33.03 34.20
CA SER A 7 -39.64 -34.14 33.31
C SER A 7 -39.60 -33.74 31.83
N TYR A 8 -40.15 -32.57 31.50
CA TYR A 8 -40.12 -32.02 30.14
C TYR A 8 -38.72 -31.76 29.64
N ARG A 9 -37.87 -31.11 30.45
CA ARG A 9 -36.46 -30.88 30.10
C ARG A 9 -35.67 -32.17 29.92
N LYS A 10 -35.95 -33.17 30.74
CA LYS A 10 -35.29 -34.49 30.64
C LYS A 10 -35.68 -35.25 29.36
N ASN A 11 -36.94 -35.12 28.93
CA ASN A 11 -37.41 -35.72 27.67
C ASN A 11 -36.79 -35.01 26.46
N ILE A 12 -36.74 -33.67 26.43
CA ILE A 12 -36.08 -32.90 25.35
C ILE A 12 -34.61 -33.33 25.22
N LEU A 13 -33.86 -33.39 26.33
CA LEU A 13 -32.45 -33.79 26.31
C LEU A 13 -32.24 -35.23 25.81
N ARG A 14 -33.21 -36.11 26.10
CA ARG A 14 -33.14 -37.51 25.65
C ARG A 14 -33.44 -37.64 24.16
N GLU A 15 -34.43 -36.88 23.64
CA GLU A 15 -34.72 -36.79 22.21
C GLU A 15 -33.57 -36.13 21.43
N MET A 16 -32.96 -35.08 21.97
CA MET A 16 -31.78 -34.47 21.40
C MET A 16 -30.61 -35.44 21.28
N LYS A 17 -30.36 -36.24 22.29
CA LYS A 17 -29.32 -37.31 22.26
C LYS A 17 -29.63 -38.38 21.22
N GLY A 18 -30.91 -38.79 21.08
CA GLY A 18 -31.32 -39.77 20.08
C GLY A 18 -31.17 -39.30 18.63
N ASN A 19 -31.27 -38.00 18.40
CA ASN A 19 -31.19 -37.36 17.08
C ASN A 19 -29.96 -36.47 16.94
N ALA A 20 -28.89 -36.70 17.69
CA ALA A 20 -27.71 -35.82 17.75
C ALA A 20 -27.09 -35.56 16.37
N SER A 21 -27.01 -36.55 15.51
CA SER A 21 -26.46 -36.43 14.15
C SER A 21 -27.26 -35.43 13.31
N ARG A 22 -28.60 -35.46 13.36
CA ARG A 22 -29.46 -34.49 12.67
C ARG A 22 -29.30 -33.09 13.22
N MET A 23 -29.19 -32.93 14.52
CA MET A 23 -29.04 -31.63 15.17
C MET A 23 -27.68 -31.02 14.85
N VAL A 24 -26.61 -31.81 14.83
CA VAL A 24 -25.26 -31.35 14.44
C VAL A 24 -25.25 -30.90 12.98
N SER A 25 -25.88 -31.66 12.08
CA SER A 25 -25.97 -31.27 10.66
C SER A 25 -26.73 -29.96 10.48
N LEU A 26 -27.88 -29.82 11.14
CA LEU A 26 -28.68 -28.60 11.06
C LEU A 26 -27.93 -27.40 11.64
N PHE A 27 -27.30 -27.57 12.79
CA PHE A 27 -26.47 -26.54 13.42
C PHE A 27 -25.27 -26.16 12.51
N GLY A 28 -24.63 -27.17 11.90
CA GLY A 28 -23.53 -26.96 10.97
C GLY A 28 -23.92 -26.09 9.76
N ILE A 29 -25.07 -26.38 9.15
CA ILE A 29 -25.56 -25.60 8.00
C ILE A 29 -25.87 -24.16 8.41
N VAL A 30 -26.57 -23.97 9.53
CA VAL A 30 -26.86 -22.61 10.03
C VAL A 30 -25.58 -21.85 10.40
N ALA A 31 -24.67 -22.53 11.10
CA ALA A 31 -23.39 -21.93 11.48
C ALA A 31 -22.55 -21.50 10.25
N LEU A 32 -22.49 -22.34 9.21
CA LEU A 32 -21.83 -22.00 7.94
C LEU A 32 -22.48 -20.78 7.27
N GLY A 33 -23.81 -20.75 7.21
CA GLY A 33 -24.53 -19.61 6.63
C GLY A 33 -24.26 -18.30 7.37
N VAL A 34 -24.32 -18.31 8.70
CA VAL A 34 -24.03 -17.14 9.53
C VAL A 34 -22.56 -16.74 9.41
N MET A 35 -21.64 -17.69 9.41
CA MET A 35 -20.20 -17.45 9.29
C MET A 35 -19.85 -16.82 7.93
N MET A 36 -20.45 -17.32 6.85
CA MET A 36 -20.26 -16.76 5.51
C MET A 36 -20.82 -15.34 5.41
N LEU A 37 -22.02 -15.09 5.92
CA LEU A 37 -22.65 -13.78 5.89
C LEU A 37 -21.85 -12.75 6.70
N THR A 38 -21.49 -13.08 7.92
CA THR A 38 -20.69 -12.19 8.78
C THR A 38 -19.29 -11.95 8.22
N GLY A 39 -18.66 -12.98 7.65
CA GLY A 39 -17.38 -12.86 6.96
C GLY A 39 -17.45 -11.84 5.82
N LEU A 40 -18.44 -11.97 4.93
CA LEU A 40 -18.62 -11.04 3.81
C LEU A 40 -18.92 -9.61 4.29
N MET A 41 -19.74 -9.43 5.30
CA MET A 41 -20.07 -8.10 5.83
C MET A 41 -18.90 -7.43 6.54
N SER A 42 -17.94 -8.18 7.06
CA SER A 42 -16.77 -7.63 7.76
C SER A 42 -15.65 -7.16 6.81
N ILE A 43 -15.67 -7.55 5.53
CA ILE A 43 -14.63 -7.20 4.55
C ILE A 43 -14.56 -5.67 4.35
N ALA A 44 -15.69 -5.04 4.04
CA ALA A 44 -15.71 -3.61 3.71
C ALA A 44 -15.24 -2.71 4.86
N PRO A 45 -15.70 -2.86 6.12
CA PRO A 45 -15.21 -2.07 7.24
C PRO A 45 -13.75 -2.36 7.55
N SER A 46 -13.30 -3.61 7.44
CA SER A 46 -11.89 -3.97 7.65
C SER A 46 -10.97 -3.34 6.62
N MET A 47 -11.35 -3.34 5.34
CA MET A 47 -10.59 -2.69 4.28
C MET A 47 -10.54 -1.17 4.47
N ARG A 48 -11.66 -0.54 4.83
CA ARG A 48 -11.69 0.91 5.11
C ARG A 48 -10.78 1.27 6.28
N SER A 49 -10.84 0.51 7.36
CA SER A 49 -10.00 0.74 8.53
C SER A 49 -8.51 0.57 8.20
N ALA A 50 -8.15 -0.47 7.44
CA ALA A 50 -6.77 -0.69 6.99
C ALA A 50 -6.28 0.43 6.06
N ALA A 51 -7.12 0.85 5.09
CA ALA A 51 -6.80 1.95 4.20
C ALA A 51 -6.60 3.27 4.98
N GLN A 52 -7.54 3.62 5.85
CA GLN A 52 -7.44 4.84 6.66
C GLN A 52 -6.17 4.84 7.52
N LYS A 53 -5.84 3.71 8.15
CA LYS A 53 -4.61 3.57 8.91
C LYS A 53 -3.37 3.78 8.04
N TYR A 54 -3.37 3.23 6.82
CA TYR A 54 -2.30 3.41 5.85
C TYR A 54 -2.16 4.88 5.43
N TYR A 55 -3.26 5.55 5.06
CA TYR A 55 -3.26 6.96 4.65
C TYR A 55 -2.66 7.86 5.73
N VAL A 56 -3.05 7.66 6.98
CA VAL A 56 -2.54 8.44 8.11
C VAL A 56 -1.07 8.13 8.38
N GLN A 57 -0.69 6.85 8.42
CA GLN A 57 0.69 6.45 8.73
C GLN A 57 1.70 6.88 7.68
N GLN A 58 1.31 6.85 6.40
CA GLN A 58 2.19 7.22 5.31
C GLN A 58 2.05 8.68 4.89
N ASN A 59 1.22 9.45 5.60
CA ASN A 59 0.95 10.85 5.25
C ASN A 59 0.64 10.99 3.75
N VAL A 60 -0.33 10.20 3.25
CA VAL A 60 -0.68 10.19 1.83
C VAL A 60 -1.34 11.51 1.48
N PHE A 61 -0.95 12.11 0.37
CA PHE A 61 -1.50 13.39 -0.09
C PHE A 61 -3.01 13.30 -0.38
N ASP A 62 -3.75 14.35 -0.10
CA ASP A 62 -5.16 14.47 -0.44
C ASP A 62 -5.37 14.92 -1.89
N LEU A 63 -4.52 15.83 -2.37
CA LEU A 63 -4.61 16.42 -3.69
C LEU A 63 -3.25 16.41 -4.41
N ARG A 64 -3.28 16.10 -5.69
CA ARG A 64 -2.13 16.20 -6.58
C ARG A 64 -2.40 17.22 -7.67
N VAL A 65 -1.61 18.27 -7.70
CA VAL A 65 -1.65 19.31 -8.73
C VAL A 65 -0.60 19.01 -9.79
N LEU A 66 -1.03 18.93 -11.04
CA LEU A 66 -0.15 18.69 -12.20
C LEU A 66 -0.24 19.87 -13.16
N SER A 67 0.90 20.27 -13.70
CA SER A 67 0.99 21.25 -14.76
C SER A 67 1.79 20.71 -15.94
N THR A 68 1.33 20.92 -17.15
CA THR A 68 2.02 20.51 -18.37
C THR A 68 3.28 21.33 -18.64
N LEU A 69 3.35 22.54 -18.08
CA LEU A 69 4.48 23.44 -18.22
C LEU A 69 5.41 23.44 -16.98
N GLY A 70 5.08 22.60 -16.00
CA GLY A 70 5.69 22.62 -14.67
C GLY A 70 5.05 23.69 -13.77
N LEU A 71 5.48 23.70 -12.52
CA LEU A 71 5.10 24.69 -11.51
C LEU A 71 6.34 25.45 -11.09
N SER A 72 6.25 26.79 -11.08
CA SER A 72 7.31 27.65 -10.57
C SER A 72 7.28 27.71 -9.04
N ASP A 73 8.38 28.16 -8.43
CA ASP A 73 8.43 28.38 -6.96
C ASP A 73 7.35 29.37 -6.50
N GLN A 74 6.95 30.31 -7.38
CA GLN A 74 5.89 31.27 -7.09
C GLN A 74 4.52 30.60 -7.06
N ASP A 75 4.27 29.65 -7.97
CA ASP A 75 3.03 28.85 -7.96
C ASP A 75 2.94 27.96 -6.72
N ILE A 76 4.06 27.32 -6.34
CA ILE A 76 4.16 26.50 -5.13
C ILE A 76 3.86 27.35 -3.89
N ALA A 77 4.43 28.57 -3.80
CA ALA A 77 4.17 29.47 -2.71
C ALA A 77 2.70 29.94 -2.67
N ALA A 78 2.09 30.18 -3.82
CA ALA A 78 0.67 30.54 -3.92
C ALA A 78 -0.25 29.40 -3.46
N ILE A 79 0.07 28.15 -3.83
CA ILE A 79 -0.66 26.97 -3.38
C ILE A 79 -0.54 26.84 -1.85
N ALA A 80 0.67 26.97 -1.32
CA ALA A 80 0.92 26.88 0.12
C ALA A 80 0.19 27.97 0.94
N ALA A 81 -0.02 29.13 0.35
CA ALA A 81 -0.74 30.26 0.97
C ALA A 81 -2.28 30.10 0.90
N THR A 82 -2.78 29.10 0.19
CA THR A 82 -4.23 28.88 0.03
C THR A 82 -4.86 28.42 1.33
N PRO A 83 -5.97 29.03 1.81
CA PRO A 83 -6.62 28.61 3.04
C PRO A 83 -7.08 27.14 2.96
N GLY A 84 -6.72 26.36 4.00
CA GLY A 84 -7.03 24.93 4.09
C GLY A 84 -5.93 24.02 3.55
N VAL A 85 -4.83 24.55 3.04
CA VAL A 85 -3.63 23.79 2.70
C VAL A 85 -2.72 23.73 3.93
N GLU A 86 -2.46 22.53 4.43
CA GLU A 86 -1.60 22.31 5.59
C GLU A 86 -0.12 22.22 5.20
N ALA A 87 0.16 21.50 4.11
CA ALA A 87 1.52 21.32 3.61
C ALA A 87 1.52 21.14 2.08
N VAL A 88 2.64 21.46 1.45
CA VAL A 88 2.88 21.26 0.01
C VAL A 88 4.21 20.57 -0.17
N MET A 89 4.20 19.46 -0.95
CA MET A 89 5.41 18.74 -1.32
C MET A 89 5.65 18.85 -2.82
N PRO A 90 6.58 19.68 -3.28
CA PRO A 90 6.95 19.74 -4.69
C PRO A 90 7.75 18.49 -5.06
N VAL A 91 7.30 17.79 -6.10
CA VAL A 91 7.93 16.56 -6.59
C VAL A 91 8.27 16.72 -8.06
N LYS A 92 9.51 16.38 -8.42
CA LYS A 92 9.93 16.25 -9.82
C LYS A 92 9.83 14.79 -10.23
N THR A 93 9.05 14.55 -11.29
CA THR A 93 8.93 13.22 -11.89
C THR A 93 9.41 13.28 -13.33
N LEU A 94 10.05 12.21 -13.77
CA LEU A 94 10.55 12.08 -15.14
C LEU A 94 10.30 10.65 -15.60
N ASP A 95 9.59 10.48 -16.71
CA ASP A 95 9.36 9.17 -17.32
C ASP A 95 10.49 8.90 -18.30
N LEU A 96 11.21 7.80 -18.11
CA LEU A 96 12.43 7.45 -18.79
C LEU A 96 12.41 6.00 -19.25
N GLU A 97 13.19 5.71 -20.28
CA GLU A 97 13.58 4.34 -20.60
C GLU A 97 14.85 3.98 -19.81
N ALA A 98 14.90 2.78 -19.25
CA ALA A 98 16.06 2.26 -18.55
C ALA A 98 16.32 0.81 -18.93
N ASN A 99 17.60 0.43 -18.91
CA ASN A 99 18.03 -0.96 -18.98
C ASN A 99 18.52 -1.40 -17.60
N TRP A 100 18.46 -2.70 -17.30
CA TRP A 100 19.05 -3.24 -16.07
C TRP A 100 19.95 -4.42 -16.40
N GLN A 101 21.12 -4.47 -15.76
CA GLN A 101 22.08 -5.59 -15.82
C GLN A 101 22.38 -6.12 -17.24
N GLY A 102 22.44 -5.23 -18.25
CA GLY A 102 22.78 -5.64 -19.62
C GLY A 102 21.68 -6.39 -20.36
N GLN A 103 20.44 -6.36 -19.86
CA GLN A 103 19.28 -6.82 -20.63
C GLN A 103 19.08 -5.90 -21.84
N GLU A 104 18.79 -6.48 -22.99
CA GLU A 104 18.51 -5.71 -24.22
C GLU A 104 17.13 -5.04 -24.18
N GLU A 105 16.24 -5.58 -23.35
CA GLU A 105 14.89 -5.05 -23.21
C GLU A 105 14.87 -3.79 -22.33
N ARG A 106 14.34 -2.72 -22.88
CA ARG A 106 14.14 -1.46 -22.16
C ARG A 106 12.83 -1.47 -21.42
N ILE A 107 12.85 -0.98 -20.19
CA ILE A 107 11.65 -0.73 -19.40
C ILE A 107 11.39 0.77 -19.30
N VAL A 108 10.12 1.14 -19.26
CA VAL A 108 9.73 2.50 -18.91
C VAL A 108 9.68 2.60 -17.39
N VAL A 109 10.47 3.49 -16.85
CA VAL A 109 10.54 3.78 -15.41
C VAL A 109 10.13 5.23 -15.16
N GLN A 110 9.38 5.46 -14.11
CA GLN A 110 9.12 6.80 -13.60
C GLN A 110 10.14 7.09 -12.50
N LEU A 111 11.07 7.98 -12.78
CA LEU A 111 12.01 8.48 -11.80
C LEU A 111 11.36 9.61 -11.01
N GLN A 112 11.30 9.46 -9.70
CA GLN A 112 10.79 10.46 -8.79
C GLN A 112 11.90 10.93 -7.85
N ALA A 113 12.11 12.23 -7.78
CA ALA A 113 13.06 12.79 -6.84
C ALA A 113 12.54 12.63 -5.42
N LEU A 114 13.35 12.01 -4.54
CA LEU A 114 13.06 11.93 -3.13
C LEU A 114 13.36 13.27 -2.43
N GLN A 115 12.64 13.54 -1.37
CA GLN A 115 12.96 14.61 -0.43
C GLN A 115 14.36 14.39 0.16
N GLN A 116 14.98 15.48 0.58
CA GLN A 116 16.35 15.46 1.13
C GLN A 116 16.48 14.59 2.37
N ASP A 117 15.41 14.46 3.16
CA ASP A 117 15.28 13.50 4.27
C ASP A 117 13.95 12.75 4.16
N PRO A 118 13.91 11.63 3.41
CA PRO A 118 12.70 10.85 3.22
C PRO A 118 12.23 10.15 4.50
N ALA A 119 13.04 10.11 5.54
CA ALA A 119 12.69 9.55 6.84
C ALA A 119 12.18 10.62 7.84
N ALA A 120 12.24 11.91 7.48
CA ALA A 120 11.76 12.98 8.35
C ALA A 120 10.26 12.83 8.61
N ASP A 121 9.90 12.82 9.90
CA ASP A 121 8.51 12.81 10.33
C ASP A 121 7.97 14.25 10.38
N THR A 122 7.76 14.83 9.20
CA THR A 122 7.19 16.18 9.03
C THR A 122 5.94 16.10 8.17
N ASP A 123 5.00 17.02 8.36
CA ASP A 123 3.78 17.10 7.55
C ASP A 123 4.08 17.37 6.07
N ALA A 124 5.20 18.02 5.79
CA ALA A 124 5.69 18.26 4.44
C ALA A 124 6.21 16.99 3.74
N ASN A 125 6.52 15.93 4.47
CA ASN A 125 6.97 14.66 3.91
C ASN A 125 5.77 13.75 3.67
N MET A 126 5.17 13.88 2.50
CA MET A 126 4.02 13.09 2.07
C MET A 126 4.44 11.81 1.35
N ASN A 127 3.53 10.83 1.29
CA ASN A 127 3.75 9.52 0.65
C ASN A 127 5.02 8.83 1.14
N ARG A 128 5.15 8.70 2.43
CA ARG A 128 6.31 8.06 3.06
C ARG A 128 6.49 6.65 2.51
N LEU A 129 7.69 6.34 2.07
CA LEU A 129 7.99 5.04 1.50
C LEU A 129 8.10 3.98 2.59
N VAL A 130 7.54 2.80 2.30
CA VAL A 130 7.64 1.63 3.17
C VAL A 130 8.62 0.65 2.54
N LEU A 131 9.81 0.56 3.11
CA LEU A 131 10.80 -0.42 2.65
C LEU A 131 10.32 -1.84 2.92
N ARG A 132 10.37 -2.68 1.90
CA ARG A 132 10.19 -4.13 2.02
C ARG A 132 11.51 -4.82 2.29
N SER A 133 12.59 -4.33 1.65
CA SER A 133 13.96 -4.81 1.87
C SER A 133 14.96 -3.72 1.57
N GLY A 134 16.21 -3.91 2.01
CA GLY A 134 17.30 -2.98 1.77
C GLY A 134 17.27 -1.74 2.66
N ARG A 135 17.69 -0.61 2.12
CA ARG A 135 17.80 0.67 2.81
C ARG A 135 17.36 1.84 1.94
N MET A 136 17.15 2.99 2.55
CA MET A 136 16.95 4.25 1.82
C MET A 136 18.23 4.72 1.15
N PRO A 137 18.14 5.43 0.00
CA PRO A 137 19.27 6.01 -0.70
C PRO A 137 20.04 7.01 0.19
N GLN A 138 21.36 6.93 0.14
CA GLN A 138 22.28 7.84 0.84
C GLN A 138 23.16 8.63 -0.13
N ALA A 139 23.26 8.19 -1.39
CA ALA A 139 23.99 8.85 -2.45
C ALA A 139 23.06 9.22 -3.62
N ALA A 140 23.46 10.21 -4.41
CA ALA A 140 22.66 10.74 -5.49
C ALA A 140 22.44 9.76 -6.66
N ASN A 141 23.28 8.74 -6.77
CA ASN A 141 23.18 7.64 -7.74
C ASN A 141 22.57 6.36 -7.16
N GLU A 142 21.98 6.43 -5.99
CA GLU A 142 21.22 5.33 -5.40
C GLU A 142 19.73 5.56 -5.56
N CYS A 143 18.97 4.47 -5.70
CA CYS A 143 17.52 4.53 -5.78
C CYS A 143 16.86 3.39 -5.01
N VAL A 144 15.60 3.59 -4.66
CA VAL A 144 14.68 2.54 -4.25
C VAL A 144 13.67 2.31 -5.36
N VAL A 145 13.27 1.06 -5.56
CA VAL A 145 12.40 0.68 -6.66
C VAL A 145 11.12 0.03 -6.13
N HIS A 146 9.98 0.46 -6.67
CA HIS A 146 8.72 -0.24 -6.51
C HIS A 146 8.58 -1.26 -7.63
N VAL A 147 8.67 -2.54 -7.29
CA VAL A 147 8.62 -3.65 -8.24
C VAL A 147 7.20 -4.17 -8.37
N MET A 148 6.65 -4.12 -9.56
CA MET A 148 5.37 -4.77 -9.89
C MET A 148 5.63 -6.11 -10.59
N GLY A 149 5.04 -7.17 -10.04
CA GLY A 149 4.86 -8.53 -10.57
C GLY A 149 5.90 -9.09 -11.57
N TYR A 150 5.89 -8.61 -12.79
CA TYR A 150 6.77 -9.08 -13.88
C TYR A 150 8.20 -8.53 -13.81
N GLN A 151 8.48 -7.57 -12.94
CA GLN A 151 9.81 -6.99 -12.73
C GLN A 151 10.51 -7.60 -11.50
N ALA A 152 10.11 -8.79 -11.10
CA ALA A 152 10.62 -9.47 -9.91
C ALA A 152 12.14 -9.79 -9.97
N GLU A 153 12.78 -9.62 -11.13
CA GLU A 153 14.22 -9.80 -11.32
C GLU A 153 15.05 -8.61 -10.81
N ILE A 154 14.42 -7.45 -10.60
CA ILE A 154 15.10 -6.28 -10.03
C ILE A 154 15.21 -6.48 -8.52
N THR A 155 16.45 -6.60 -8.07
CA THR A 155 16.81 -6.83 -6.66
C THR A 155 17.80 -5.77 -6.17
N GLU A 156 18.08 -5.76 -4.89
CA GLU A 156 19.15 -4.92 -4.33
C GLU A 156 20.49 -5.21 -5.02
N GLY A 157 21.22 -4.16 -5.35
CA GLY A 157 22.46 -4.22 -6.12
C GLY A 157 22.28 -4.18 -7.64
N THR A 158 21.05 -4.29 -8.16
CA THR A 158 20.78 -4.09 -9.58
C THR A 158 21.16 -2.68 -10.00
N VAL A 159 21.84 -2.54 -11.14
CA VAL A 159 22.17 -1.24 -11.72
C VAL A 159 21.20 -0.95 -12.86
N LEU A 160 20.52 0.17 -12.75
CA LEU A 160 19.67 0.73 -13.79
C LEU A 160 20.50 1.71 -14.62
N THR A 161 20.58 1.49 -15.93
CA THR A 161 21.32 2.34 -16.84
C THR A 161 20.35 3.11 -17.73
N LEU A 162 20.51 4.43 -17.76
CA LEU A 162 19.74 5.33 -18.61
C LEU A 162 20.45 5.56 -19.92
N PRO A 163 19.74 5.81 -21.03
CA PRO A 163 20.34 6.20 -22.30
C PRO A 163 21.20 7.47 -22.16
N GLU A 164 22.26 7.56 -22.98
CA GLU A 164 23.20 8.69 -22.98
C GLU A 164 22.51 10.04 -23.27
N ASP A 165 21.49 10.02 -24.13
CA ASP A 165 20.70 11.18 -24.55
C ASP A 165 19.59 11.57 -23.56
N THR A 166 19.47 10.88 -22.41
CA THR A 166 18.47 11.23 -21.40
C THR A 166 18.74 12.61 -20.80
N GLU A 167 17.81 13.51 -20.97
CA GLU A 167 17.87 14.84 -20.33
C GLU A 167 17.24 14.84 -18.94
N GLY A 168 17.59 15.83 -18.11
CA GLY A 168 16.98 16.07 -16.81
C GLY A 168 17.56 15.24 -15.65
N THR A 169 18.52 14.36 -15.90
CA THR A 169 19.23 13.58 -14.88
C THR A 169 20.71 13.93 -14.82
N LYS A 170 21.28 13.92 -13.59
CA LYS A 170 22.72 14.14 -13.40
C LYS A 170 23.55 12.86 -13.55
N HIS A 171 22.94 11.74 -13.26
CA HIS A 171 23.58 10.41 -13.31
C HIS A 171 22.91 9.57 -14.40
N LYS A 172 23.66 8.72 -15.04
CA LYS A 172 23.18 7.79 -16.05
C LYS A 172 23.02 6.37 -15.49
N GLU A 173 23.61 6.12 -14.34
CA GLU A 173 23.52 4.85 -13.64
C GLU A 173 22.97 5.06 -12.23
N TYR A 174 22.03 4.22 -11.85
CA TYR A 174 21.44 4.22 -10.52
C TYR A 174 21.51 2.81 -9.93
N THR A 175 22.07 2.69 -8.73
CA THR A 175 22.12 1.42 -8.01
C THR A 175 20.88 1.28 -7.13
N VAL A 176 20.18 0.18 -7.28
CA VAL A 176 19.04 -0.17 -6.43
C VAL A 176 19.54 -0.59 -5.06
N VAL A 177 19.20 0.15 -4.02
CA VAL A 177 19.62 -0.10 -2.63
C VAL A 177 18.49 -0.55 -1.73
N GLY A 178 17.27 -0.52 -2.21
CA GLY A 178 16.10 -1.02 -1.50
C GLY A 178 14.89 -1.18 -2.40
N LEU A 179 13.94 -1.96 -1.93
CA LEU A 179 12.65 -2.22 -2.57
C LEU A 179 11.52 -1.67 -1.69
N VAL A 180 10.51 -1.05 -2.30
CA VAL A 180 9.36 -0.45 -1.63
C VAL A 180 8.04 -1.02 -2.13
#